data_b7c5f3dc706fa047bd3fb12432abffe5
#
_entry.id   b7c5f3dc706fa047bd3fb12432abffe5
#
_cell.length_a   1.000
_cell.length_b   1.000
_cell.length_c   1.000
_cell.angle_alpha   90.00
_cell.angle_beta   90.00
_cell.angle_gamma   90.00
#
_symmetry.space_group_name_H-M   'P 1'
#
loop_
_entity.id
_entity.type
_entity.pdbx_description
1 polymer ?
#
loop_
_entity_poly.entity_id
_entity_poly.type
_entity_poly.pdbx_seq_one_letter_code
_entity_poly.pdbx_strand_id
1 'polypeptide(L)'
;MLTASVLILSQISTYDVSAHTELQRSAYVNEGVANRVQWLLAAEQNLFTDRRLGELDYTEYDYDRYMADGITHEMDYHGTKVQFTITDARAGWDFSVRNYRSTLQRLGSPIDTETETLDLLDVLAARIADYYDEDDEIGIDGMEADDYEAENMSPLPRNSSNNVLREEFFYIKDFTALFPPDKFGRLSAVRLIRGPGGAPNFFTASPLQLKIYCNLEDEQIEEVIAARNIWFKERTLIRDQLDPLLYASLSGLSWRESGTYTVTVGPQEKAERPSRRLVFTFERFDVTGASDNNVKFIEWMQF
;
A
#
# COMPACT_ATOMS: atom_id res chain seq x y z
N MET A 1 27.67 -21.07 -42.62
CA MET A 1 26.44 -20.42 -42.12
C MET A 1 25.68 -21.29 -41.09
N LEU A 2 25.42 -22.55 -41.35
CA LEU A 2 24.69 -23.47 -40.44
C LEU A 2 25.29 -23.56 -39.04
N THR A 3 26.62 -23.63 -38.88
CA THR A 3 27.31 -23.73 -37.60
C THR A 3 27.14 -22.50 -36.73
N ALA A 4 27.19 -21.30 -37.36
CA ALA A 4 26.97 -20.03 -36.62
C ALA A 4 25.53 -19.90 -36.11
N SER A 5 24.54 -20.34 -36.93
CA SER A 5 23.14 -20.29 -36.52
C SER A 5 22.86 -21.29 -35.37
N VAL A 6 23.45 -22.48 -35.37
CA VAL A 6 23.32 -23.45 -34.28
C VAL A 6 23.95 -22.92 -32.98
N LEU A 7 25.09 -22.24 -33.08
CA LEU A 7 25.76 -21.65 -31.91
C LEU A 7 24.93 -20.52 -31.28
N ILE A 8 24.36 -19.64 -32.12
CA ILE A 8 23.48 -18.56 -31.66
C ILE A 8 22.22 -19.13 -30.98
N LEU A 9 21.56 -20.11 -31.58
CA LEU A 9 20.39 -20.76 -31.02
C LEU A 9 20.71 -21.44 -29.68
N SER A 10 21.87 -22.09 -29.58
CA SER A 10 22.34 -22.72 -28.32
C SER A 10 22.58 -21.67 -27.23
N GLN A 11 23.19 -20.53 -27.57
CA GLN A 11 23.42 -19.44 -26.63
C GLN A 11 22.10 -18.81 -26.13
N ILE A 12 21.14 -18.56 -27.05
CA ILE A 12 19.81 -18.04 -26.70
C ILE A 12 19.10 -19.04 -25.77
N SER A 13 19.07 -20.32 -26.12
CA SER A 13 18.44 -21.35 -25.30
C SER A 13 19.08 -21.45 -23.90
N THR A 14 20.40 -21.37 -23.81
CA THR A 14 21.10 -21.39 -22.51
C THR A 14 20.77 -20.16 -21.67
N TYR A 15 20.67 -18.99 -22.31
CA TYR A 15 20.29 -17.75 -21.63
C TYR A 15 18.85 -17.81 -21.11
N ASP A 16 17.91 -18.30 -21.92
CA ASP A 16 16.50 -18.44 -21.55
C ASP A 16 16.32 -19.42 -20.39
N VAL A 17 17.00 -20.57 -20.41
CA VAL A 17 16.96 -21.54 -19.31
C VAL A 17 17.54 -20.93 -18.04
N SER A 18 18.65 -20.20 -18.14
CA SER A 18 19.26 -19.54 -16.98
C SER A 18 18.34 -18.46 -16.40
N ALA A 19 17.77 -17.60 -17.24
CA ALA A 19 16.83 -16.58 -16.83
C ALA A 19 15.59 -17.18 -16.16
N HIS A 20 15.03 -18.24 -16.72
CA HIS A 20 13.87 -18.92 -16.15
C HIS A 20 14.19 -19.56 -14.79
N THR A 21 15.37 -20.16 -14.65
CA THR A 21 15.84 -20.74 -13.39
C THR A 21 15.99 -19.66 -12.30
N GLU A 22 16.56 -18.50 -12.63
CA GLU A 22 16.69 -17.37 -11.69
C GLU A 22 15.31 -16.80 -11.30
N LEU A 23 14.38 -16.67 -12.23
CA LEU A 23 13.01 -16.25 -11.93
C LEU A 23 12.30 -17.22 -10.98
N GLN A 24 12.44 -18.52 -11.20
CA GLN A 24 11.86 -19.54 -10.31
C GLN A 24 12.52 -19.49 -8.92
N ARG A 25 13.84 -19.42 -8.87
CA ARG A 25 14.59 -19.29 -7.60
C ARG A 25 14.13 -18.06 -6.83
N SER A 26 14.02 -16.92 -7.50
CA SER A 26 13.54 -15.66 -6.91
C SER A 26 12.13 -15.82 -6.34
N ALA A 27 11.21 -16.49 -7.05
CA ALA A 27 9.87 -16.75 -6.58
C ALA A 27 9.86 -17.56 -5.27
N TYR A 28 10.58 -18.69 -5.21
CA TYR A 28 10.66 -19.54 -4.01
C TYR A 28 11.29 -18.80 -2.81
N VAL A 29 12.32 -18.02 -3.05
CA VAL A 29 12.97 -17.23 -2.00
C VAL A 29 12.01 -16.17 -1.47
N ASN A 30 11.29 -15.47 -2.35
CA ASN A 30 10.32 -14.46 -1.95
C ASN A 30 9.15 -15.08 -1.15
N GLU A 31 8.66 -16.24 -1.54
CA GLU A 31 7.62 -16.97 -0.79
C GLU A 31 8.14 -17.40 0.59
N GLY A 32 9.37 -17.85 0.68
CA GLY A 32 9.99 -18.20 1.96
C GLY A 32 10.13 -17.00 2.90
N VAL A 33 10.57 -15.85 2.39
CA VAL A 33 10.65 -14.59 3.15
C VAL A 33 9.23 -14.13 3.54
N ALA A 34 8.27 -14.20 2.62
CA ALA A 34 6.89 -13.83 2.88
C ALA A 34 6.29 -14.63 4.06
N ASN A 35 6.47 -15.94 4.04
CA ASN A 35 6.01 -16.82 5.13
C ASN A 35 6.69 -16.48 6.46
N ARG A 36 7.99 -16.17 6.44
CA ARG A 36 8.72 -15.78 7.65
C ARG A 36 8.24 -14.44 8.19
N VAL A 37 8.07 -13.42 7.34
CA VAL A 37 7.55 -12.11 7.74
C VAL A 37 6.14 -12.24 8.30
N GLN A 38 5.28 -13.02 7.66
CA GLN A 38 3.92 -13.30 8.14
C GLN A 38 3.94 -13.93 9.54
N TRP A 39 4.80 -14.92 9.74
CA TRP A 39 4.94 -15.58 11.06
C TRP A 39 5.42 -14.59 12.13
N LEU A 40 6.42 -13.77 11.83
CA LEU A 40 6.95 -12.77 12.76
C LEU A 40 5.88 -11.74 13.14
N LEU A 41 5.11 -11.23 12.17
CA LEU A 41 4.00 -10.31 12.43
C LEU A 41 2.87 -10.96 13.25
N ALA A 42 2.62 -12.25 13.04
CA ALA A 42 1.61 -12.98 13.82
C ALA A 42 2.07 -13.25 15.27
N ALA A 43 3.36 -13.56 15.46
CA ALA A 43 3.93 -13.81 16.79
C ALA A 43 3.94 -12.56 17.68
N GLU A 44 4.01 -11.37 17.07
CA GLU A 44 4.14 -10.08 17.76
C GLU A 44 2.79 -9.34 17.95
N GLN A 45 1.72 -10.07 18.20
CA GLN A 45 0.34 -9.57 18.21
C GLN A 45 0.08 -8.28 19.01
N ASN A 46 0.84 -7.99 20.04
CA ASN A 46 0.54 -6.91 20.98
C ASN A 46 1.58 -5.78 21.00
N LEU A 47 2.66 -5.89 20.21
CA LEU A 47 3.78 -4.95 20.31
C LEU A 47 3.43 -3.53 19.92
N PHE A 48 2.57 -3.37 18.91
CA PHE A 48 2.26 -2.08 18.30
C PHE A 48 0.78 -1.71 18.41
N THR A 49 0.08 -2.25 19.41
CA THR A 49 -1.35 -2.00 19.62
C THR A 49 -1.64 -0.77 20.46
N ASP A 50 -0.66 -0.19 21.15
CA ASP A 50 -0.83 0.95 22.03
C ASP A 50 0.07 2.13 21.63
N ARG A 51 -0.32 3.37 22.01
CA ARG A 51 0.45 4.62 21.91
C ARG A 51 1.80 4.58 22.68
N ARG A 52 2.02 3.55 23.45
CA ARG A 52 3.26 3.28 24.18
C ARG A 52 4.39 2.74 23.32
N LEU A 53 4.24 2.80 22.00
CA LEU A 53 5.31 2.56 21.06
C LEU A 53 6.53 3.42 21.38
N GLY A 54 7.58 2.81 21.82
CA GLY A 54 8.81 3.47 22.27
C GLY A 54 9.08 3.36 23.76
N GLU A 55 8.15 2.81 24.56
CA GLU A 55 8.41 2.39 25.94
C GLU A 55 8.86 0.91 26.03
N LEU A 56 8.81 0.20 24.89
CA LEU A 56 9.22 -1.20 24.82
C LEU A 56 10.75 -1.27 24.73
N ASP A 57 11.34 -1.99 25.66
CA ASP A 57 12.75 -2.33 25.58
C ASP A 57 12.96 -3.39 24.50
N TYR A 58 13.51 -2.96 23.37
CA TYR A 58 13.79 -3.84 22.23
C TYR A 58 15.02 -4.74 22.45
N THR A 59 15.75 -4.55 23.55
CA THR A 59 16.98 -5.31 23.84
C THR A 59 16.70 -6.70 24.41
N GLU A 60 15.47 -6.99 24.82
CA GLU A 60 15.10 -8.26 25.48
C GLU A 60 14.83 -9.43 24.53
N TYR A 61 14.92 -9.24 23.21
CA TYR A 61 14.48 -10.27 22.25
C TYR A 61 15.57 -10.62 21.24
N ASP A 62 15.79 -11.91 21.07
CA ASP A 62 16.81 -12.48 20.18
C ASP A 62 16.41 -12.55 18.69
N TYR A 63 15.31 -11.91 18.28
CA TYR A 63 14.83 -11.95 16.91
C TYR A 63 14.39 -10.57 16.38
N ASP A 64 14.49 -10.42 15.06
CA ASP A 64 14.10 -9.21 14.39
C ASP A 64 12.59 -8.97 14.54
N ARG A 65 12.22 -7.74 14.87
CA ARG A 65 10.86 -7.31 15.02
C ARG A 65 10.49 -6.35 13.92
N TYR A 66 9.39 -6.63 13.28
CA TYR A 66 8.89 -5.84 12.17
C TYR A 66 7.52 -5.27 12.47
N MET A 67 7.26 -4.09 11.91
CA MET A 67 5.98 -3.39 11.99
C MET A 67 5.62 -2.83 10.61
N ALA A 68 4.38 -2.36 10.48
CA ALA A 68 3.93 -1.66 9.28
C ALA A 68 4.45 -0.21 9.28
N ASP A 69 5.71 -0.03 8.96
CA ASP A 69 6.42 1.26 8.94
C ASP A 69 6.64 1.82 7.53
N GLY A 70 6.41 1.00 6.50
CA GLY A 70 6.57 1.39 5.11
C GLY A 70 8.03 1.51 4.65
N ILE A 71 9.00 1.23 5.52
CA ILE A 71 10.42 1.28 5.15
C ILE A 71 10.90 -0.04 4.54
N THR A 72 12.03 0.01 3.83
CA THR A 72 12.64 -1.18 3.26
C THR A 72 13.51 -1.86 4.31
N HIS A 73 13.18 -3.09 4.62
CA HIS A 73 13.96 -4.01 5.45
C HIS A 73 14.75 -4.98 4.57
N GLU A 74 15.82 -5.55 5.13
CA GLU A 74 16.60 -6.60 4.50
C GLU A 74 16.64 -7.84 5.42
N MET A 75 16.47 -9.02 4.84
CA MET A 75 16.55 -10.29 5.52
C MET A 75 17.48 -11.23 4.76
N ASP A 76 18.35 -11.92 5.47
CA ASP A 76 19.07 -13.07 4.91
C ASP A 76 18.17 -14.31 4.95
N TYR A 77 17.91 -14.87 3.79
CA TYR A 77 17.16 -16.11 3.64
C TYR A 77 17.99 -17.15 2.90
N HIS A 78 18.52 -18.10 3.65
CA HIS A 78 19.42 -19.14 3.14
C HIS A 78 20.61 -18.61 2.31
N GLY A 79 21.27 -17.56 2.81
CA GLY A 79 22.42 -16.92 2.16
C GLY A 79 22.05 -15.99 0.99
N THR A 80 20.75 -15.69 0.79
CA THR A 80 20.28 -14.71 -0.17
C THR A 80 19.69 -13.52 0.56
N LYS A 81 20.24 -12.33 0.32
CA LYS A 81 19.69 -11.08 0.85
C LYS A 81 18.47 -10.67 0.08
N VAL A 82 17.36 -10.47 0.79
CA VAL A 82 16.05 -10.14 0.21
C VAL A 82 15.52 -8.89 0.88
N GLN A 83 15.05 -7.96 0.07
CA GLN A 83 14.40 -6.74 0.55
C GLN A 83 12.90 -6.95 0.65
N PHE A 84 12.29 -6.34 1.66
CA PHE A 84 10.85 -6.30 1.80
C PHE A 84 10.38 -5.01 2.49
N THR A 85 9.12 -4.66 2.27
CA THR A 85 8.43 -3.56 2.95
C THR A 85 7.12 -4.06 3.54
N ILE A 86 6.74 -3.50 4.67
CA ILE A 86 5.47 -3.82 5.33
C ILE A 86 4.68 -2.52 5.45
N THR A 87 3.46 -2.50 4.90
CA THR A 87 2.55 -1.37 5.02
C THR A 87 1.25 -1.80 5.68
N ASP A 88 0.66 -0.91 6.47
CA ASP A 88 -0.66 -1.11 7.03
C ASP A 88 -1.72 -0.98 5.95
N ALA A 89 -2.76 -1.81 5.96
CA ALA A 89 -3.87 -1.69 5.02
C ALA A 89 -4.65 -0.38 5.17
N ARG A 90 -4.44 0.38 6.26
CA ARG A 90 -4.93 1.76 6.41
C ARG A 90 -4.05 2.81 5.72
N ALA A 91 -2.92 2.43 5.14
CA ALA A 91 -2.14 3.32 4.28
C ALA A 91 -2.95 3.69 3.02
N GLY A 92 -2.78 4.92 2.55
CA GLY A 92 -3.51 5.41 1.38
C GLY A 92 -4.91 5.96 1.68
N TRP A 93 -5.61 6.31 0.60
CA TRP A 93 -6.91 6.97 0.63
C TRP A 93 -8.06 5.96 0.51
N ASP A 94 -9.11 6.13 1.30
CA ASP A 94 -10.25 5.23 1.35
C ASP A 94 -11.32 5.66 0.33
N PHE A 95 -11.37 4.97 -0.81
CA PHE A 95 -12.35 5.16 -1.88
C PHE A 95 -13.48 4.11 -1.86
N SER A 96 -13.70 3.43 -0.72
CA SER A 96 -14.88 2.57 -0.59
C SER A 96 -16.17 3.36 -0.82
N VAL A 97 -17.23 2.68 -1.24
CA VAL A 97 -18.57 3.28 -1.52
C VAL A 97 -19.09 4.15 -0.38
N ARG A 98 -18.68 3.85 0.86
CA ARG A 98 -19.09 4.63 2.05
C ARG A 98 -18.25 5.86 2.29
N ASN A 99 -17.02 5.89 1.80
CA ASN A 99 -16.01 6.88 2.20
C ASN A 99 -15.46 7.73 1.06
N TYR A 100 -15.66 7.35 -0.21
CA TYR A 100 -15.06 8.08 -1.34
C TYR A 100 -15.42 9.57 -1.34
N ARG A 101 -16.70 9.93 -1.09
CA ARG A 101 -17.13 11.33 -1.05
C ARG A 101 -16.44 12.11 0.06
N SER A 102 -16.34 11.55 1.26
CA SER A 102 -15.64 12.19 2.37
C SER A 102 -14.13 12.29 2.13
N THR A 103 -13.56 11.32 1.40
CA THR A 103 -12.15 11.35 1.00
C THR A 103 -11.89 12.48 0.01
N LEU A 104 -12.70 12.61 -1.04
CA LEU A 104 -12.59 13.69 -2.04
C LEU A 104 -12.80 15.06 -1.40
N GLN A 105 -13.81 15.22 -0.54
CA GLN A 105 -14.03 16.46 0.21
C GLN A 105 -12.83 16.85 1.09
N ARG A 106 -12.19 15.88 1.73
CA ARG A 106 -10.97 16.13 2.52
C ARG A 106 -9.79 16.57 1.65
N LEU A 107 -9.65 15.96 0.46
CA LEU A 107 -8.60 16.35 -0.49
C LEU A 107 -8.77 17.77 -1.02
N GLY A 108 -9.99 18.26 -1.12
CA GLY A 108 -10.29 19.65 -1.47
C GLY A 108 -10.31 20.63 -0.30
N SER A 109 -10.10 20.16 0.94
CA SER A 109 -10.22 21.02 2.14
C SER A 109 -9.06 21.98 2.41
N PRO A 110 -7.80 21.73 1.99
CA PRO A 110 -6.72 22.70 2.15
C PRO A 110 -7.06 24.03 1.47
N ILE A 111 -6.73 25.14 2.14
CA ILE A 111 -7.02 26.51 1.64
C ILE A 111 -6.26 26.81 0.34
N ASP A 112 -5.12 26.14 0.15
CA ASP A 112 -4.23 26.28 -1.00
C ASP A 112 -4.52 25.31 -2.15
N THR A 113 -5.64 24.59 -2.10
CA THR A 113 -6.01 23.67 -3.19
C THR A 113 -6.36 24.45 -4.46
N GLU A 114 -5.68 24.14 -5.56
CA GLU A 114 -5.89 24.78 -6.85
C GLU A 114 -7.30 24.52 -7.40
N THR A 115 -7.87 25.50 -8.09
CA THR A 115 -9.23 25.40 -8.66
C THR A 115 -9.37 24.20 -9.63
N GLU A 116 -8.36 23.97 -10.47
CA GLU A 116 -8.34 22.81 -11.39
C GLU A 116 -8.40 21.47 -10.65
N THR A 117 -7.75 21.39 -9.50
CA THR A 117 -7.80 20.20 -8.64
C THR A 117 -9.18 20.04 -8.01
N LEU A 118 -9.83 21.14 -7.58
CA LEU A 118 -11.18 21.10 -7.04
C LEU A 118 -12.19 20.64 -8.09
N ASP A 119 -12.12 21.19 -9.30
CA ASP A 119 -12.96 20.78 -10.43
C ASP A 119 -12.77 19.30 -10.76
N LEU A 120 -11.53 18.81 -10.75
CA LEU A 120 -11.23 17.39 -10.97
C LEU A 120 -11.80 16.51 -9.84
N LEU A 121 -11.73 16.94 -8.58
CA LEU A 121 -12.30 16.20 -7.46
C LEU A 121 -13.81 16.05 -7.57
N ASP A 122 -14.51 17.09 -8.02
CA ASP A 122 -15.97 17.07 -8.24
C ASP A 122 -16.35 16.13 -9.39
N VAL A 123 -15.62 16.21 -10.51
CA VAL A 123 -15.76 15.28 -11.64
C VAL A 123 -15.53 13.84 -11.22
N LEU A 124 -14.46 13.57 -10.45
CA LEU A 124 -14.20 12.23 -9.96
C LEU A 124 -15.27 11.73 -8.98
N ALA A 125 -15.85 12.63 -8.17
CA ALA A 125 -16.94 12.24 -7.28
C ALA A 125 -18.16 11.74 -8.06
N ALA A 126 -18.51 12.39 -9.18
CA ALA A 126 -19.61 11.98 -10.06
C ALA A 126 -19.27 10.63 -10.74
N ARG A 127 -18.10 10.52 -11.36
CA ARG A 127 -17.68 9.28 -12.06
C ARG A 127 -17.55 8.06 -11.14
N ILE A 128 -17.12 8.25 -9.88
CA ILE A 128 -17.10 7.17 -8.90
C ILE A 128 -18.55 6.83 -8.46
N ALA A 129 -19.45 7.81 -8.40
CA ALA A 129 -20.87 7.55 -8.10
C ALA A 129 -21.47 6.64 -9.15
N ASP A 130 -21.42 7.04 -10.43
CA ASP A 130 -21.95 6.27 -11.55
C ASP A 130 -21.28 4.88 -11.68
N TYR A 131 -19.99 4.78 -11.35
CA TYR A 131 -19.30 3.49 -11.33
C TYR A 131 -19.83 2.52 -10.26
N TYR A 132 -20.38 3.05 -9.16
CA TYR A 132 -20.84 2.27 -8.01
C TYR A 132 -22.36 2.03 -7.99
N ASP A 133 -23.17 2.86 -8.63
CA ASP A 133 -24.63 2.70 -8.60
C ASP A 133 -25.12 1.57 -9.51
N GLU A 134 -26.39 1.29 -9.47
CA GLU A 134 -26.99 0.15 -10.16
C GLU A 134 -27.89 0.61 -11.34
N ASP A 135 -28.01 1.91 -11.56
CA ASP A 135 -28.78 2.45 -12.67
C ASP A 135 -27.87 2.93 -13.82
N ASP A 136 -28.46 3.35 -14.93
CA ASP A 136 -27.73 3.85 -16.10
C ASP A 136 -27.99 5.36 -16.27
N GLU A 137 -28.38 6.09 -15.20
CA GLU A 137 -28.63 7.53 -15.23
C GLU A 137 -27.34 8.32 -15.03
N ILE A 138 -26.86 8.97 -16.09
CA ILE A 138 -25.59 9.74 -16.05
C ILE A 138 -25.72 10.92 -15.08
N GLY A 139 -24.87 10.96 -14.05
CA GLY A 139 -24.70 12.09 -13.15
C GLY A 139 -24.09 13.31 -13.87
N ILE A 140 -24.20 14.50 -13.27
CA ILE A 140 -23.51 15.69 -13.80
C ILE A 140 -22.00 15.42 -13.74
N ASP A 141 -21.32 15.50 -14.88
CA ASP A 141 -19.90 15.17 -15.08
C ASP A 141 -19.56 13.69 -14.82
N GLY A 142 -20.57 12.83 -14.68
CA GLY A 142 -20.44 11.39 -14.53
C GLY A 142 -20.14 10.67 -15.85
N MET A 143 -20.10 9.34 -15.82
CA MET A 143 -19.91 8.49 -17.00
C MET A 143 -20.55 7.12 -16.79
N GLU A 144 -21.42 6.72 -17.73
CA GLU A 144 -22.04 5.42 -17.79
C GLU A 144 -21.50 4.55 -18.94
N ALA A 145 -22.03 3.35 -19.09
CA ALA A 145 -21.55 2.35 -20.05
C ALA A 145 -21.46 2.89 -21.48
N ASP A 146 -22.45 3.67 -21.93
CA ASP A 146 -22.49 4.26 -23.28
C ASP A 146 -21.34 5.25 -23.51
N ASP A 147 -20.95 6.02 -22.45
CA ASP A 147 -19.82 6.95 -22.53
C ASP A 147 -18.48 6.21 -22.60
N TYR A 148 -18.33 5.14 -21.81
CA TYR A 148 -17.17 4.28 -21.86
C TYR A 148 -17.00 3.63 -23.24
N GLU A 149 -18.09 3.16 -23.84
CA GLU A 149 -18.08 2.61 -25.20
C GLU A 149 -17.73 3.66 -26.25
N ALA A 150 -18.30 4.86 -26.14
CA ALA A 150 -18.03 5.96 -27.06
C ALA A 150 -16.55 6.38 -27.03
N GLU A 151 -15.89 6.31 -25.88
CA GLU A 151 -14.48 6.60 -25.70
C GLU A 151 -13.55 5.39 -25.93
N ASN A 152 -14.09 4.23 -26.31
CA ASN A 152 -13.38 2.95 -26.44
C ASN A 152 -12.65 2.55 -25.15
N MET A 153 -13.21 2.86 -24.00
CA MET A 153 -12.71 2.44 -22.70
C MET A 153 -13.24 1.04 -22.34
N SER A 154 -12.43 0.25 -21.67
CA SER A 154 -12.78 -1.11 -21.23
C SER A 154 -12.00 -1.43 -19.95
N PRO A 155 -12.60 -2.14 -18.99
CA PRO A 155 -13.98 -2.65 -18.96
C PRO A 155 -15.01 -1.55 -18.72
N LEU A 156 -16.27 -1.85 -18.97
CA LEU A 156 -17.40 -0.99 -18.63
C LEU A 156 -17.58 -0.86 -17.11
N PRO A 157 -18.29 0.18 -16.62
CA PRO A 157 -18.68 0.29 -15.23
C PRO A 157 -19.39 -0.98 -14.74
N ARG A 158 -19.19 -1.30 -13.48
CA ARG A 158 -19.78 -2.54 -12.92
C ARG A 158 -21.24 -2.39 -12.51
N ASN A 159 -21.72 -1.19 -12.36
CA ASN A 159 -23.06 -0.87 -11.85
C ASN A 159 -23.38 -1.69 -10.59
N SER A 160 -22.42 -1.75 -9.66
CA SER A 160 -22.54 -2.50 -8.41
C SER A 160 -21.60 -1.98 -7.34
N SER A 161 -22.14 -1.68 -6.19
CA SER A 161 -21.40 -1.27 -4.99
C SER A 161 -20.63 -2.43 -4.32
N ASN A 162 -20.83 -3.67 -4.78
CA ASN A 162 -20.25 -4.85 -4.17
C ASN A 162 -18.92 -5.23 -4.83
N ASN A 163 -17.90 -5.48 -3.99
CA ASN A 163 -16.66 -6.11 -4.42
C ASN A 163 -15.79 -5.35 -5.42
N VAL A 164 -15.80 -4.01 -5.39
CA VAL A 164 -14.85 -3.21 -6.15
C VAL A 164 -13.43 -3.50 -5.68
N LEU A 165 -12.55 -3.77 -6.61
CA LEU A 165 -11.12 -3.95 -6.36
C LEU A 165 -10.41 -2.60 -6.52
N ARG A 166 -9.33 -2.37 -5.76
CA ARG A 166 -8.54 -1.15 -5.87
C ARG A 166 -8.09 -0.87 -7.30
N GLU A 167 -7.73 -1.91 -8.03
CA GLU A 167 -7.23 -1.82 -9.40
C GLU A 167 -8.31 -1.43 -10.41
N GLU A 168 -9.58 -1.52 -10.08
CA GLU A 168 -10.68 -1.07 -10.94
C GLU A 168 -10.67 0.44 -11.12
N PHE A 169 -10.11 1.20 -10.18
CA PHE A 169 -9.94 2.66 -10.32
C PHE A 169 -9.01 3.08 -11.46
N PHE A 170 -8.21 2.18 -12.03
CA PHE A 170 -7.49 2.46 -13.28
C PHE A 170 -8.43 2.75 -14.46
N TYR A 171 -9.64 2.23 -14.40
CA TYR A 171 -10.63 2.33 -15.48
C TYR A 171 -11.54 3.54 -15.32
N ILE A 172 -11.54 4.18 -14.16
CA ILE A 172 -12.28 5.44 -13.97
C ILE A 172 -11.47 6.56 -14.61
N LYS A 173 -12.07 7.23 -15.59
CA LYS A 173 -11.43 8.30 -16.34
C LYS A 173 -10.91 9.39 -15.41
N ASP A 174 -9.69 9.83 -15.67
CA ASP A 174 -8.93 10.86 -14.92
C ASP A 174 -8.58 10.50 -13.47
N PHE A 175 -8.95 9.34 -12.96
CA PHE A 175 -8.57 8.94 -11.60
C PHE A 175 -7.05 8.90 -11.40
N THR A 176 -6.32 8.38 -12.39
CA THR A 176 -4.85 8.29 -12.33
C THR A 176 -4.14 9.64 -12.50
N ALA A 177 -4.83 10.68 -12.92
CA ALA A 177 -4.27 12.04 -12.95
C ALA A 177 -4.04 12.55 -11.51
N LEU A 178 -4.95 12.25 -10.59
CA LEU A 178 -4.83 12.63 -9.19
C LEU A 178 -4.08 11.57 -8.35
N PHE A 179 -4.26 10.29 -8.70
CA PHE A 179 -3.66 9.15 -8.00
C PHE A 179 -2.82 8.31 -8.98
N PRO A 180 -1.63 8.81 -9.38
CA PRO A 180 -0.80 8.08 -10.32
C PRO A 180 -0.34 6.74 -9.71
N PRO A 181 -0.19 5.71 -10.55
CA PRO A 181 0.38 4.46 -10.11
C PRO A 181 1.82 4.65 -9.63
N ASP A 182 2.22 3.82 -8.68
CA ASP A 182 3.60 3.77 -8.22
C ASP A 182 4.54 3.23 -9.32
N LYS A 183 5.85 3.25 -9.06
CA LYS A 183 6.89 2.75 -9.99
C LYS A 183 6.71 1.28 -10.42
N PHE A 184 5.79 0.57 -9.80
CA PHE A 184 5.44 -0.82 -10.11
C PHE A 184 4.08 -0.96 -10.79
N GLY A 185 3.45 0.16 -11.15
CA GLY A 185 2.17 0.19 -11.82
C GLY A 185 0.98 -0.14 -10.90
N ARG A 186 1.10 0.08 -9.57
CA ARG A 186 0.04 -0.18 -8.59
C ARG A 186 -0.54 1.13 -8.06
N LEU A 187 -1.81 1.14 -7.75
CA LEU A 187 -2.47 2.27 -7.06
C LEU A 187 -2.20 2.23 -5.54
N SER A 188 -0.91 2.28 -5.16
CA SER A 188 -0.50 2.18 -3.76
C SER A 188 -0.98 3.35 -2.89
N ALA A 189 -1.30 4.50 -3.49
CA ALA A 189 -1.93 5.63 -2.82
C ALA A 189 -3.39 5.37 -2.43
N VAL A 190 -4.05 4.39 -3.05
CA VAL A 190 -5.42 3.98 -2.77
C VAL A 190 -5.43 2.82 -1.80
N ARG A 191 -6.22 2.92 -0.76
CA ARG A 191 -6.40 1.85 0.24
C ARG A 191 -7.10 0.64 -0.39
N LEU A 192 -6.78 -0.55 0.11
CA LEU A 192 -7.57 -1.74 -0.22
C LEU A 192 -9.01 -1.56 0.26
N ILE A 193 -9.97 -1.72 -0.64
CA ILE A 193 -11.39 -1.44 -0.37
C ILE A 193 -11.97 -2.41 0.67
N ARG A 194 -11.45 -3.62 0.75
CA ARG A 194 -11.84 -4.63 1.74
C ARG A 194 -11.03 -4.57 3.03
N GLY A 195 -10.13 -3.62 3.14
CA GLY A 195 -9.33 -3.42 4.33
C GLY A 195 -10.11 -2.74 5.46
N PRO A 196 -9.55 -2.67 6.67
CA PRO A 196 -10.17 -1.99 7.80
C PRO A 196 -10.30 -0.48 7.52
N GLY A 197 -11.48 0.06 7.81
CA GLY A 197 -11.73 1.51 7.78
C GLY A 197 -10.97 2.26 8.89
N GLY A 198 -11.15 3.57 8.95
CA GLY A 198 -10.63 4.44 9.99
C GLY A 198 -9.48 5.35 9.55
N ALA A 199 -8.88 6.05 10.50
CA ALA A 199 -7.80 6.99 10.26
C ALA A 199 -6.55 6.31 9.69
N PRO A 200 -5.74 7.02 8.89
CA PRO A 200 -4.45 6.52 8.42
C PRO A 200 -3.53 6.14 9.59
N ASN A 201 -2.65 5.18 9.35
CA ASN A 201 -1.63 4.82 10.33
C ASN A 201 -0.53 5.91 10.35
N PHE A 202 -0.18 6.40 11.54
CA PHE A 202 0.85 7.43 11.73
C PHE A 202 2.18 7.07 11.05
N PHE A 203 2.62 5.81 11.16
CA PHE A 203 3.92 5.39 10.65
C PHE A 203 4.00 5.31 9.13
N THR A 204 2.85 5.21 8.45
CA THR A 204 2.75 5.12 6.98
C THR A 204 2.00 6.30 6.36
N ALA A 205 1.53 7.25 7.16
CA ALA A 205 0.84 8.44 6.66
C ALA A 205 1.74 9.26 5.74
N SER A 206 1.22 9.62 4.56
CA SER A 206 1.90 10.49 3.62
C SER A 206 1.91 11.96 4.11
N PRO A 207 2.80 12.84 3.59
CA PRO A 207 2.79 14.26 3.89
C PRO A 207 1.40 14.90 3.70
N LEU A 208 0.72 14.58 2.60
CA LEU A 208 -0.62 15.08 2.33
C LEU A 208 -1.65 14.58 3.35
N GLN A 209 -1.53 13.32 3.81
CA GLN A 209 -2.40 12.81 4.88
C GLN A 209 -2.14 13.51 6.22
N LEU A 210 -0.87 13.82 6.55
CA LEU A 210 -0.53 14.63 7.73
C LEU A 210 -1.15 16.01 7.64
N LYS A 211 -1.05 16.69 6.49
CA LYS A 211 -1.68 17.99 6.23
C LYS A 211 -3.18 17.95 6.48
N ILE A 212 -3.86 16.99 5.87
CA ILE A 212 -5.33 16.92 5.87
C ILE A 212 -5.91 16.38 7.19
N TYR A 213 -5.33 15.33 7.77
CA TYR A 213 -5.87 14.71 8.97
C TYR A 213 -5.48 15.41 10.27
N CYS A 214 -4.35 16.11 10.26
CA CYS A 214 -3.81 16.79 11.45
C CYS A 214 -3.80 18.30 11.32
N ASN A 215 -4.20 18.85 10.16
CA ASN A 215 -4.17 20.29 9.83
C ASN A 215 -2.79 20.90 10.09
N LEU A 216 -1.75 20.28 9.54
CA LEU A 216 -0.37 20.71 9.71
C LEU A 216 0.10 21.56 8.53
N GLU A 217 0.93 22.55 8.82
CA GLU A 217 1.69 23.30 7.84
C GLU A 217 2.91 22.51 7.36
N ASP A 218 3.47 22.86 6.20
CA ASP A 218 4.54 22.10 5.55
C ASP A 218 5.78 21.95 6.45
N GLU A 219 6.17 23.00 7.21
CA GLU A 219 7.27 22.93 8.18
C GLU A 219 7.00 21.92 9.32
N GLN A 220 5.77 21.90 9.83
CA GLN A 220 5.34 20.95 10.85
C GLN A 220 5.33 19.50 10.34
N ILE A 221 4.96 19.31 9.07
CA ILE A 221 5.00 18.01 8.41
C ILE A 221 6.43 17.50 8.33
N GLU A 222 7.38 18.35 7.94
CA GLU A 222 8.80 17.99 7.90
C GLU A 222 9.32 17.61 9.30
N GLU A 223 8.94 18.34 10.33
CA GLU A 223 9.30 18.05 11.72
C GLU A 223 8.76 16.70 12.18
N VAL A 224 7.49 16.40 11.88
CA VAL A 224 6.86 15.10 12.20
C VAL A 224 7.55 13.95 11.45
N ILE A 225 7.88 14.13 10.18
CA ILE A 225 8.59 13.12 9.39
C ILE A 225 10.00 12.91 9.94
N ALA A 226 10.70 13.96 10.32
CA ALA A 226 12.02 13.85 10.95
C ALA A 226 11.95 13.07 12.27
N ALA A 227 11.00 13.39 13.14
CA ALA A 227 10.78 12.68 14.40
C ALA A 227 10.45 11.18 14.16
N ARG A 228 9.63 10.87 13.16
CA ARG A 228 9.32 9.50 12.74
C ARG A 228 10.58 8.75 12.29
N ASN A 229 11.44 9.40 11.50
CA ASN A 229 12.70 8.82 11.03
C ASN A 229 13.70 8.57 12.17
N ILE A 230 13.76 9.47 13.16
CA ILE A 230 14.56 9.27 14.37
C ILE A 230 14.00 8.08 15.16
N TRP A 231 12.68 8.02 15.34
CA TRP A 231 12.06 6.87 16.02
C TRP A 231 12.38 5.53 15.33
N PHE A 232 12.35 5.46 13.99
CA PHE A 232 12.73 4.23 13.27
C PHE A 232 14.17 3.80 13.53
N LYS A 233 15.09 4.74 13.67
CA LYS A 233 16.53 4.46 13.86
C LYS A 233 16.91 4.24 15.32
N GLU A 234 16.41 5.09 16.21
CA GLU A 234 16.90 5.26 17.56
C GLU A 234 15.88 4.86 18.62
N ARG A 235 14.63 4.60 18.21
CA ARG A 235 13.51 4.30 19.10
C ARG A 235 13.22 5.40 20.14
N THR A 236 13.66 6.63 19.88
CA THR A 236 13.34 7.79 20.74
C THR A 236 11.85 8.11 20.62
N LEU A 237 11.17 8.32 21.74
CA LEU A 237 9.73 8.58 21.76
C LEU A 237 9.35 9.80 20.91
N ILE A 238 8.34 9.68 20.07
CA ILE A 238 7.85 10.77 19.22
C ILE A 238 7.44 11.98 20.06
N ARG A 239 6.76 11.75 21.20
CA ARG A 239 6.32 12.82 22.11
C ARG A 239 7.47 13.64 22.71
N ASP A 240 8.67 13.06 22.83
CA ASP A 240 9.83 13.73 23.41
C ASP A 240 10.65 14.50 22.37
N GLN A 241 10.30 14.33 21.08
CA GLN A 241 10.95 14.96 19.93
C GLN A 241 10.15 16.15 19.36
N LEU A 242 8.85 16.20 19.64
CA LEU A 242 7.94 17.21 19.09
C LEU A 242 7.45 18.16 20.18
N ASP A 243 7.12 19.38 19.77
CA ASP A 243 6.37 20.28 20.64
C ASP A 243 5.07 19.62 21.12
N PRO A 244 4.65 19.80 22.37
CA PRO A 244 3.44 19.17 22.91
C PRO A 244 2.15 19.46 22.13
N LEU A 245 2.01 20.66 21.54
CA LEU A 245 0.85 21.01 20.72
C LEU A 245 0.89 20.29 19.37
N LEU A 246 2.06 20.24 18.75
CA LEU A 246 2.26 19.49 17.51
C LEU A 246 2.01 17.99 17.73
N TYR A 247 2.52 17.42 18.83
CA TYR A 247 2.22 16.02 19.17
C TYR A 247 0.73 15.76 19.39
N ALA A 248 0.02 16.70 20.04
CA ALA A 248 -1.42 16.58 20.27
C ALA A 248 -2.23 16.64 18.97
N SER A 249 -1.80 17.43 17.96
CA SER A 249 -2.46 17.51 16.65
C SER A 249 -2.46 16.18 15.89
N LEU A 250 -1.51 15.28 16.18
CA LEU A 250 -1.43 13.95 15.57
C LEU A 250 -2.55 12.99 16.00
N SER A 251 -3.45 13.44 16.88
CA SER A 251 -4.61 12.63 17.34
C SER A 251 -5.60 12.26 16.21
N GLY A 252 -5.52 12.93 15.06
CA GLY A 252 -6.27 12.58 13.84
C GLY A 252 -5.83 11.29 13.17
N LEU A 253 -4.70 10.69 13.58
CA LEU A 253 -4.12 9.47 13.00
C LEU A 253 -4.27 8.28 13.95
N SER A 254 -4.20 7.07 13.39
CA SER A 254 -4.13 5.85 14.16
C SER A 254 -2.68 5.56 14.56
N TRP A 255 -2.43 5.39 15.84
CA TRP A 255 -1.15 4.90 16.37
C TRP A 255 -1.08 3.38 16.46
N ARG A 256 -2.20 2.72 16.16
CA ARG A 256 -2.31 1.27 16.19
C ARG A 256 -2.29 0.73 14.78
N GLU A 257 -1.63 -0.39 14.61
CA GLU A 257 -1.74 -1.16 13.37
C GLU A 257 -3.15 -1.71 13.21
N SER A 258 -3.59 -1.83 11.96
CA SER A 258 -4.93 -2.35 11.64
C SER A 258 -5.06 -3.86 11.88
N GLY A 259 -3.93 -4.57 11.93
CA GLY A 259 -3.90 -6.03 11.90
C GLY A 259 -4.01 -6.62 10.48
N THR A 260 -4.12 -5.77 9.48
CA THR A 260 -4.07 -6.17 8.06
C THR A 260 -2.86 -5.54 7.42
N TYR A 261 -2.00 -6.37 6.86
CA TYR A 261 -0.69 -5.98 6.35
C TYR A 261 -0.56 -6.25 4.87
N THR A 262 -0.01 -5.30 4.13
CA THR A 262 0.50 -5.52 2.78
C THR A 262 2.00 -5.61 2.84
N VAL A 263 2.54 -6.74 2.40
CA VAL A 263 3.98 -7.00 2.36
C VAL A 263 4.41 -7.10 0.90
N THR A 264 5.45 -6.37 0.56
CA THR A 264 6.11 -6.44 -0.74
C THR A 264 7.49 -7.03 -0.54
N VAL A 265 7.78 -8.16 -1.19
CA VAL A 265 9.05 -8.88 -1.10
C VAL A 265 9.72 -8.89 -2.46
N GLY A 266 11.00 -8.63 -2.49
CA GLY A 266 11.81 -8.60 -3.70
C GLY A 266 12.55 -7.26 -3.89
N PRO A 267 13.30 -7.09 -4.98
CA PRO A 267 14.09 -5.89 -5.20
C PRO A 267 13.19 -4.67 -5.30
N GLN A 268 13.55 -3.61 -4.59
CA GLN A 268 12.86 -2.32 -4.62
C GLN A 268 13.20 -1.49 -5.86
N GLU A 269 14.33 -1.80 -6.49
CA GLU A 269 14.78 -1.19 -7.73
C GLU A 269 14.93 -2.26 -8.82
N LYS A 270 15.23 -1.83 -10.04
CA LYS A 270 15.48 -2.74 -11.16
C LYS A 270 16.68 -3.62 -10.84
N ALA A 271 16.43 -4.92 -10.69
CA ALA A 271 17.50 -5.88 -10.42
C ALA A 271 18.41 -6.08 -11.64
N GLU A 272 19.69 -6.33 -11.40
CA GLU A 272 20.66 -6.65 -12.46
C GLU A 272 20.36 -8.00 -13.14
N ARG A 273 19.72 -8.91 -12.39
CA ARG A 273 19.32 -10.24 -12.88
C ARG A 273 17.79 -10.36 -12.92
N PRO A 274 17.27 -11.23 -13.77
CA PRO A 274 15.84 -11.53 -13.76
C PRO A 274 15.39 -11.96 -12.36
N SER A 275 14.42 -11.25 -11.81
CA SER A 275 13.91 -11.50 -10.47
C SER A 275 12.42 -11.18 -10.43
N ARG A 276 11.70 -11.89 -9.59
CA ARG A 276 10.28 -11.64 -9.32
C ARG A 276 10.11 -10.78 -8.07
N ARG A 277 8.97 -10.13 -8.00
CA ARG A 277 8.47 -9.48 -6.79
C ARG A 277 7.18 -10.19 -6.38
N LEU A 278 7.02 -10.38 -5.08
CA LEU A 278 5.79 -10.88 -4.48
C LEU A 278 5.15 -9.75 -3.68
N VAL A 279 3.87 -9.52 -3.90
CA VAL A 279 3.04 -8.65 -3.06
C VAL A 279 1.89 -9.47 -2.52
N PHE A 280 1.70 -9.42 -1.23
CA PHE A 280 0.58 -10.10 -0.59
C PHE A 280 0.00 -9.26 0.54
N THR A 281 -1.30 -9.38 0.72
CA THR A 281 -2.03 -8.76 1.82
C THR A 281 -2.73 -9.84 2.61
N PHE A 282 -2.58 -9.79 3.91
CA PHE A 282 -3.19 -10.75 4.82
C PHE A 282 -3.72 -10.08 6.07
N GLU A 283 -4.75 -10.69 6.64
CA GLU A 283 -5.29 -10.33 7.93
C GLU A 283 -4.59 -11.15 9.01
N ARG A 284 -4.09 -10.48 10.05
CA ARG A 284 -3.40 -11.12 11.17
C ARG A 284 -4.34 -12.02 11.93
N PHE A 285 -3.84 -13.17 12.37
CA PHE A 285 -4.57 -14.06 13.27
C PHE A 285 -4.82 -13.44 14.63
N ASP A 286 -5.96 -13.73 15.19
CA ASP A 286 -6.12 -13.68 16.62
C ASP A 286 -5.75 -15.07 17.20
N VAL A 287 -4.54 -15.18 17.77
CA VAL A 287 -4.03 -16.44 18.35
C VAL A 287 -4.85 -16.84 19.59
N THR A 288 -5.67 -15.94 20.13
CA THR A 288 -6.50 -16.18 21.30
C THR A 288 -7.87 -16.77 20.97
N GLY A 289 -8.29 -16.74 19.72
CA GLY A 289 -9.56 -17.28 19.24
C GLY A 289 -9.44 -18.71 18.73
N ALA A 290 -9.92 -19.66 19.48
CA ALA A 290 -9.76 -21.11 19.30
C ALA A 290 -10.62 -21.70 18.18
N SER A 291 -10.65 -21.25 16.95
CA SER A 291 -11.40 -22.05 15.98
C SER A 291 -10.90 -22.17 14.55
N ASP A 292 -10.22 -21.21 13.98
CA ASP A 292 -9.70 -21.41 12.62
C ASP A 292 -8.38 -20.67 12.43
N ASN A 293 -7.28 -21.41 12.52
CA ASN A 293 -5.91 -20.94 12.27
C ASN A 293 -5.63 -20.63 10.77
N ASN A 294 -6.64 -20.23 10.00
CA ASN A 294 -6.47 -19.93 8.60
C ASN A 294 -6.13 -18.47 8.40
N VAL A 295 -4.93 -18.20 7.87
CA VAL A 295 -4.58 -16.86 7.37
C VAL A 295 -5.57 -16.51 6.28
N LYS A 296 -6.24 -15.39 6.45
CA LYS A 296 -7.07 -14.85 5.40
C LYS A 296 -6.21 -13.98 4.50
N PHE A 297 -5.83 -14.51 3.35
CA PHE A 297 -5.24 -13.71 2.29
C PHE A 297 -6.31 -12.90 1.58
N ILE A 298 -6.02 -11.62 1.39
CA ILE A 298 -6.87 -10.68 0.65
C ILE A 298 -6.33 -10.53 -0.76
N GLU A 299 -5.01 -10.51 -0.90
CA GLU A 299 -4.31 -10.29 -2.15
C GLU A 299 -3.05 -11.14 -2.19
N TRP A 300 -2.72 -11.71 -3.36
CA TRP A 300 -1.47 -12.42 -3.61
C TRP A 300 -1.10 -12.27 -5.08
N MET A 301 -0.02 -11.54 -5.36
CA MET A 301 0.41 -11.25 -6.71
C MET A 301 1.92 -11.43 -6.85
N GLN A 302 2.35 -12.03 -7.95
CA GLN A 302 3.75 -12.14 -8.36
C GLN A 302 3.95 -11.43 -9.69
N PHE A 303 4.98 -10.62 -9.77
CA PHE A 303 5.34 -9.84 -10.96
C PHE A 303 6.69 -10.27 -11.52
#